data_ca26cafb57fdf6cb1090fcb55b08b0c6
#
_entry.id   ca26cafb57fdf6cb1090fcb55b08b0c6
#
_cell.length_a   1.000
_cell.length_b   1.000
_cell.length_c   1.000
_cell.angle_alpha   90.00
_cell.angle_beta   90.00
_cell.angle_gamma   90.00
#
_symmetry.space_group_name_H-M   'P 1'
#
loop_
_entity.id
_entity.type
_entity.pdbx_description
1 polymer ?
#
loop_
_entity_poly.entity_id
_entity_poly.type
_entity_poly.pdbx_seq_one_letter_code
_entity_poly.pdbx_strand_id
1 'polypeptide(L)'
;LAYGPAGHRGGFSAVGTGLRLEGQGDGPLRLRLVGEGLEAEARLSGLALEGEATFTRALGRGRLTASARFQGDLPRLDLVGGGVLRGEGAGIPFRFTYRYRGGAPDLAGLVLRAEAEGVGLALEGGRLALEVDRDLTPFGLPLRLKARGEGPLEAPIALTLEGKEGRLSGQAWLWPLRAELQGEAYGERLEALWAEGLSLRFAG
;
A
#
# COMPACT_ATOMS: atom_id res chain seq x y z
N LEU A 1 2.76 34.74 0.63
CA LEU A 1 2.53 34.15 -0.69
C LEU A 1 1.51 34.97 -1.47
N ALA A 2 1.83 35.38 -2.67
CA ALA A 2 0.92 36.09 -3.57
C ALA A 2 0.60 35.23 -4.79
N TYR A 3 -0.64 35.23 -5.23
CA TYR A 3 -1.10 34.54 -6.42
C TYR A 3 -1.70 35.55 -7.43
N GLY A 4 -1.36 35.41 -8.67
CA GLY A 4 -1.87 36.27 -9.75
C GLY A 4 -1.78 35.59 -11.11
N PRO A 5 -2.15 36.28 -12.22
CA PRO A 5 -2.09 35.71 -13.58
C PRO A 5 -0.70 35.19 -13.99
N ALA A 6 0.35 35.71 -13.37
CA ALA A 6 1.73 35.27 -13.60
C ALA A 6 2.15 34.06 -12.71
N GLY A 7 1.24 33.52 -11.88
CA GLY A 7 1.51 32.42 -10.98
C GLY A 7 1.81 32.86 -9.55
N HIS A 8 2.40 31.95 -8.79
CA HIS A 8 2.75 32.14 -7.37
C HIS A 8 4.10 32.88 -7.24
N ARG A 9 4.16 33.82 -6.30
CA ARG A 9 5.41 34.50 -5.95
C ARG A 9 5.67 34.39 -4.46
N GLY A 10 6.94 34.18 -4.09
CA GLY A 10 7.40 34.08 -2.73
C GLY A 10 7.53 32.64 -2.25
N GLY A 11 7.69 32.49 -0.95
CA GLY A 11 7.88 31.20 -0.30
C GLY A 11 7.13 31.11 0.99
N PHE A 12 6.94 29.89 1.47
CA PHE A 12 6.41 29.59 2.79
C PHE A 12 7.05 28.32 3.34
N SER A 13 7.03 28.17 4.65
CA SER A 13 7.38 26.93 5.33
C SER A 13 6.34 26.67 6.41
N ALA A 14 5.86 25.44 6.49
CA ALA A 14 4.96 24.97 7.51
C ALA A 14 5.51 23.69 8.13
N VAL A 15 5.46 23.59 9.44
CA VAL A 15 5.90 22.39 10.17
C VAL A 15 4.74 21.90 11.02
N GLY A 16 4.42 20.62 10.86
CA GLY A 16 3.40 19.89 11.64
C GLY A 16 4.03 18.69 12.32
N THR A 17 3.21 17.82 12.89
CA THR A 17 3.64 16.58 13.55
C THR A 17 4.43 15.67 12.59
N GLY A 18 5.77 15.72 12.69
CA GLY A 18 6.67 14.87 11.88
C GLY A 18 6.81 15.24 10.40
N LEU A 19 6.10 16.27 9.92
CA LEU A 19 6.12 16.69 8.51
C LEU A 19 6.55 18.15 8.36
N ARG A 20 7.34 18.42 7.35
CA ARG A 20 7.74 19.76 6.93
C ARG A 20 7.32 20.00 5.48
N LEU A 21 6.52 21.03 5.26
CA LEU A 21 6.13 21.50 3.93
C LEU A 21 6.82 22.82 3.63
N GLU A 22 7.51 22.89 2.52
CA GLU A 22 8.14 24.10 2.00
C GLU A 22 7.59 24.41 0.62
N GLY A 23 7.41 25.67 0.31
CA GLY A 23 6.97 26.13 -0.99
C GLY A 23 7.76 27.35 -1.43
N GLN A 24 8.20 27.35 -2.68
CA GLN A 24 8.93 28.45 -3.30
C GLN A 24 8.52 28.57 -4.77
N GLY A 25 8.35 29.80 -5.24
CA GLY A 25 8.09 30.06 -6.66
C GLY A 25 8.12 31.51 -7.02
N ASP A 26 8.52 31.72 -8.25
CA ASP A 26 8.38 32.99 -9.00
C ASP A 26 7.79 32.62 -10.36
N GLY A 27 6.50 32.19 -10.32
CA GLY A 27 5.80 31.55 -11.41
C GLY A 27 5.08 30.30 -10.86
N PRO A 28 5.33 29.08 -11.36
CA PRO A 28 4.84 27.85 -10.75
C PRO A 28 5.41 27.66 -9.35
N LEU A 29 4.56 27.33 -8.39
CA LEU A 29 4.99 27.05 -7.03
C LEU A 29 5.60 25.65 -6.96
N ARG A 30 6.83 25.55 -6.48
CA ARG A 30 7.47 24.30 -6.12
C ARG A 30 7.16 23.97 -4.66
N LEU A 31 6.67 22.78 -4.42
CA LEU A 31 6.33 22.28 -3.10
C LEU A 31 7.25 21.11 -2.75
N ARG A 32 7.76 21.10 -1.54
CA ARG A 32 8.52 19.98 -1.00
C ARG A 32 7.95 19.60 0.36
N LEU A 33 7.60 18.32 0.50
CA LEU A 33 7.11 17.73 1.74
C LEU A 33 8.11 16.66 2.21
N VAL A 34 8.57 16.76 3.42
CA VAL A 34 9.55 15.82 4.02
C VAL A 34 9.14 15.46 5.43
N GLY A 35 9.20 14.19 5.79
CA GLY A 35 9.06 13.71 7.16
C GLY A 35 8.65 12.24 7.25
N GLU A 36 9.02 11.59 8.35
CA GLU A 36 8.67 10.20 8.71
C GLU A 36 8.85 9.18 7.58
N GLY A 37 9.93 9.32 6.80
CA GLY A 37 10.23 8.47 5.66
C GLY A 37 9.48 8.84 4.37
N LEU A 38 8.66 9.90 4.38
CA LEU A 38 8.01 10.46 3.21
C LEU A 38 8.85 11.64 2.67
N GLU A 39 9.12 11.62 1.39
CA GLU A 39 9.66 12.74 0.63
C GLU A 39 8.83 12.93 -0.63
N ALA A 40 8.31 14.12 -0.84
CA ALA A 40 7.53 14.44 -2.03
C ALA A 40 7.92 15.79 -2.58
N GLU A 41 8.00 15.88 -3.90
CA GLU A 41 8.20 17.11 -4.64
C GLU A 41 7.04 17.30 -5.62
N ALA A 42 6.50 18.50 -5.67
CA ALA A 42 5.40 18.83 -6.54
C ALA A 42 5.54 20.21 -7.14
N ARG A 43 4.88 20.40 -8.28
CA ARG A 43 4.75 21.68 -8.99
C ARG A 43 3.27 22.03 -9.07
N LEU A 44 2.94 23.21 -8.58
CA LEU A 44 1.62 23.78 -8.67
C LEU A 44 1.63 24.91 -9.70
N SER A 45 0.90 24.73 -10.79
CA SER A 45 0.73 25.71 -11.87
C SER A 45 -0.75 26.09 -11.94
N GLY A 46 -1.08 27.28 -11.46
CA GLY A 46 -2.48 27.62 -11.23
C GLY A 46 -3.07 26.70 -10.17
N LEU A 47 -4.02 25.86 -10.57
CA LEU A 47 -4.66 24.88 -9.71
C LEU A 47 -4.23 23.43 -10.06
N ALA A 48 -3.48 23.26 -11.14
CA ALA A 48 -2.96 21.96 -11.55
C ALA A 48 -1.72 21.61 -10.72
N LEU A 49 -1.74 20.41 -10.17
CA LEU A 49 -0.69 19.82 -9.34
C LEU A 49 -0.09 18.60 -10.05
N GLU A 50 1.22 18.56 -10.14
CA GLU A 50 1.96 17.39 -10.61
C GLU A 50 3.17 17.16 -9.71
N GLY A 51 3.56 15.90 -9.51
CA GLY A 51 4.70 15.62 -8.66
C GLY A 51 5.02 14.15 -8.51
N GLU A 52 6.00 13.90 -7.66
CA GLU A 52 6.43 12.57 -7.28
C GLU A 52 6.62 12.48 -5.76
N ALA A 53 6.44 11.30 -5.24
CA ALA A 53 6.63 11.01 -3.82
C ALA A 53 7.36 9.68 -3.65
N THR A 54 8.22 9.63 -2.66
CA THR A 54 8.88 8.41 -2.19
C THR A 54 8.59 8.25 -0.71
N PHE A 55 8.17 7.05 -0.35
CA PHE A 55 7.94 6.67 1.03
C PHE A 55 8.83 5.47 1.36
N THR A 56 9.53 5.56 2.49
CA THR A 56 10.38 4.48 2.99
C THR A 56 10.06 4.19 4.44
N ARG A 57 9.82 2.91 4.76
CA ARG A 57 9.55 2.46 6.13
C ARG A 57 10.32 1.19 6.45
N ALA A 58 10.92 1.14 7.62
CA ALA A 58 11.50 -0.09 8.15
C ALA A 58 10.37 -1.06 8.57
N LEU A 59 10.50 -2.33 8.20
CA LEU A 59 9.61 -3.41 8.56
C LEU A 59 10.44 -4.57 9.12
N GLY A 60 10.59 -4.63 10.41
CA GLY A 60 11.46 -5.59 11.07
C GLY A 60 12.91 -5.47 10.59
N ARG A 61 13.44 -6.52 9.94
CA ARG A 61 14.80 -6.54 9.35
C ARG A 61 14.84 -6.03 7.91
N GLY A 62 13.69 -5.76 7.31
CA GLY A 62 13.58 -5.30 5.93
C GLY A 62 13.20 -3.82 5.83
N ARG A 63 13.04 -3.37 4.61
CA ARG A 63 12.63 -2.01 4.27
C ARG A 63 11.57 -2.04 3.18
N LEU A 64 10.52 -1.27 3.36
CA LEU A 64 9.52 -1.02 2.34
C LEU A 64 9.79 0.35 1.70
N THR A 65 9.85 0.39 0.37
CA THR A 65 9.97 1.63 -0.39
C THR A 65 8.84 1.71 -1.41
N ALA A 66 8.07 2.78 -1.36
CA ALA A 66 7.07 3.12 -2.35
C ALA A 66 7.49 4.38 -3.11
N SER A 67 7.38 4.35 -4.42
CA SER A 67 7.60 5.51 -5.29
C SER A 67 6.36 5.70 -6.14
N ALA A 68 5.81 6.90 -6.14
CA ALA A 68 4.60 7.24 -6.87
C ALA A 68 4.75 8.56 -7.60
N ARG A 69 4.11 8.67 -8.77
CA ARG A 69 3.87 9.94 -9.45
C ARG A 69 2.41 10.27 -9.33
N PHE A 70 2.10 11.55 -9.28
CA PHE A 70 0.74 12.03 -9.21
C PHE A 70 0.55 13.30 -10.04
N GLN A 71 -0.66 13.47 -10.53
CA GLN A 71 -1.13 14.68 -11.17
C GLN A 71 -2.60 14.91 -10.82
N GLY A 72 -3.04 16.15 -10.80
CA GLY A 72 -4.43 16.43 -10.48
C GLY A 72 -4.77 17.90 -10.39
N ASP A 73 -5.96 18.15 -9.87
CA ASP A 73 -6.57 19.47 -9.69
C ASP A 73 -6.89 19.67 -8.20
N LEU A 74 -6.26 20.65 -7.57
CA LEU A 74 -6.44 20.91 -6.14
C LEU A 74 -7.88 21.23 -5.71
N PRO A 75 -8.67 22.06 -6.44
CA PRO A 75 -10.01 22.41 -5.98
C PRO A 75 -10.97 21.23 -5.94
N ARG A 76 -10.76 20.24 -6.80
CA ARG A 76 -11.61 19.05 -6.90
C ARG A 76 -11.04 17.88 -6.15
N LEU A 77 -9.79 17.99 -5.67
CA LEU A 77 -9.02 16.86 -5.13
C LEU A 77 -9.13 15.62 -6.03
N ASP A 78 -9.07 15.83 -7.35
CA ASP A 78 -9.05 14.76 -8.34
C ASP A 78 -7.57 14.47 -8.64
N LEU A 79 -7.03 13.43 -8.00
CA LEU A 79 -5.64 13.02 -8.15
C LEU A 79 -5.60 11.68 -8.86
N VAL A 80 -4.71 11.56 -9.82
CA VAL A 80 -4.44 10.31 -10.51
C VAL A 80 -2.94 10.06 -10.52
N GLY A 81 -2.54 8.83 -10.33
CA GLY A 81 -1.14 8.48 -10.33
C GLY A 81 -0.89 7.00 -10.26
N GLY A 82 0.35 6.65 -10.09
CA GLY A 82 0.79 5.29 -9.94
C GLY A 82 2.27 5.23 -9.56
N GLY A 83 2.73 4.06 -9.23
CA GLY A 83 4.09 3.87 -8.78
C GLY A 83 4.47 2.42 -8.59
N VAL A 84 5.55 2.22 -7.87
CA VAL A 84 6.11 0.92 -7.57
C VAL A 84 6.36 0.82 -6.07
N LEU A 85 5.91 -0.29 -5.49
CA LEU A 85 6.19 -0.68 -4.12
C LEU A 85 7.21 -1.82 -4.12
N ARG A 86 8.30 -1.66 -3.40
CA ARG A 86 9.38 -2.65 -3.28
C ARG A 86 9.65 -2.96 -1.82
N GLY A 87 9.79 -4.25 -1.51
CA GLY A 87 10.23 -4.71 -0.19
C GLY A 87 11.63 -5.34 -0.29
N GLU A 88 12.52 -5.02 0.61
CA GLU A 88 13.79 -5.72 0.75
C GLU A 88 13.53 -7.15 1.23
N GLY A 89 14.09 -8.14 0.53
CA GLY A 89 13.91 -9.57 0.80
C GLY A 89 12.68 -10.22 0.14
N ALA A 90 11.72 -9.44 -0.35
CA ALA A 90 10.55 -9.96 -1.05
C ALA A 90 10.72 -10.11 -2.57
N GLY A 91 11.81 -9.61 -3.13
CA GLY A 91 12.24 -9.84 -4.51
C GLY A 91 11.34 -9.28 -5.62
N ILE A 92 10.06 -9.02 -5.37
CA ILE A 92 9.12 -8.66 -6.42
C ILE A 92 8.50 -7.29 -6.17
N PRO A 93 8.66 -6.37 -7.13
CA PRO A 93 8.02 -5.07 -7.04
C PRO A 93 6.53 -5.18 -7.39
N PHE A 94 5.69 -4.58 -6.56
CA PHE A 94 4.31 -4.30 -6.90
C PHE A 94 4.23 -3.02 -7.73
N ARG A 95 3.53 -3.08 -8.85
CA ARG A 95 3.11 -1.89 -9.57
C ARG A 95 1.73 -1.51 -9.13
N PHE A 96 1.48 -0.24 -8.90
CA PHE A 96 0.16 0.24 -8.54
C PHE A 96 -0.23 1.48 -9.33
N THR A 97 -1.52 1.62 -9.56
CA THR A 97 -2.16 2.83 -10.07
C THR A 97 -3.25 3.24 -9.10
N TYR A 98 -3.49 4.54 -8.98
CA TYR A 98 -4.57 5.04 -8.16
C TYR A 98 -5.26 6.22 -8.81
N ARG A 99 -6.52 6.39 -8.48
CA ARG A 99 -7.33 7.56 -8.77
C ARG A 99 -8.11 7.90 -7.51
N TYR A 100 -8.03 9.15 -7.12
CA TYR A 100 -8.77 9.68 -5.99
C TYR A 100 -9.66 10.83 -6.45
N ARG A 101 -10.92 10.79 -6.07
CA ARG A 101 -11.89 11.85 -6.31
C ARG A 101 -12.68 12.12 -5.06
N GLY A 102 -12.69 13.34 -4.58
CA GLY A 102 -13.50 13.70 -3.45
C GLY A 102 -12.99 14.90 -2.68
N GLY A 103 -13.87 15.51 -1.89
CA GLY A 103 -13.55 16.64 -1.01
C GLY A 103 -13.07 16.23 0.37
N ALA A 104 -13.07 14.93 0.70
CA ALA A 104 -12.62 14.41 1.97
C ALA A 104 -11.73 13.18 1.76
N PRO A 105 -10.71 12.97 2.58
CA PRO A 105 -9.84 11.80 2.48
C PRO A 105 -10.55 10.55 3.02
N ASP A 106 -11.44 9.98 2.22
CA ASP A 106 -12.14 8.74 2.49
C ASP A 106 -11.84 7.68 1.42
N LEU A 107 -12.14 6.44 1.73
CA LEU A 107 -11.93 5.32 0.82
C LEU A 107 -12.97 5.27 -0.31
N ALA A 108 -14.09 5.97 -0.18
CA ALA A 108 -15.16 5.94 -1.18
C ALA A 108 -14.73 6.59 -2.49
N GLY A 109 -13.90 7.63 -2.41
CA GLY A 109 -13.34 8.31 -3.58
C GLY A 109 -12.07 7.66 -4.16
N LEU A 110 -11.55 6.60 -3.52
CA LEU A 110 -10.29 5.97 -3.92
C LEU A 110 -10.54 4.76 -4.83
N VAL A 111 -9.90 4.74 -5.98
CA VAL A 111 -9.71 3.57 -6.84
C VAL A 111 -8.22 3.26 -6.85
N LEU A 112 -7.84 2.09 -6.37
CA LEU A 112 -6.45 1.60 -6.35
C LEU A 112 -6.39 0.24 -7.03
N ARG A 113 -5.39 0.05 -7.88
CA ARG A 113 -5.05 -1.26 -8.45
C ARG A 113 -3.57 -1.50 -8.23
N ALA A 114 -3.24 -2.68 -7.75
CA ALA A 114 -1.85 -3.11 -7.56
C ALA A 114 -1.67 -4.51 -8.12
N GLU A 115 -0.56 -4.71 -8.80
CA GLU A 115 -0.23 -5.95 -9.51
C GLU A 115 1.23 -6.32 -9.26
N ALA A 116 1.45 -7.61 -9.08
CA ALA A 116 2.76 -8.25 -9.10
C ALA A 116 2.59 -9.65 -9.73
N GLU A 117 3.68 -10.36 -9.95
CA GLU A 117 3.61 -11.73 -10.45
C GLU A 117 2.80 -12.62 -9.48
N GLY A 118 1.69 -13.17 -9.96
CA GLY A 118 0.78 -14.00 -9.17
C GLY A 118 -0.01 -13.26 -8.09
N VAL A 119 -0.10 -11.92 -8.15
CA VAL A 119 -0.86 -11.10 -7.19
C VAL A 119 -1.61 -10.00 -7.90
N GLY A 120 -2.91 -9.93 -7.69
CA GLY A 120 -3.79 -8.86 -8.13
C GLY A 120 -4.57 -8.29 -6.94
N LEU A 121 -4.60 -6.97 -6.81
CA LEU A 121 -5.37 -6.27 -5.79
C LEU A 121 -6.09 -5.08 -6.43
N ALA A 122 -7.38 -4.95 -6.15
CA ALA A 122 -8.17 -3.80 -6.51
C ALA A 122 -8.96 -3.30 -5.30
N LEU A 123 -8.98 -2.00 -5.10
CA LEU A 123 -9.80 -1.32 -4.11
C LEU A 123 -10.62 -0.26 -4.83
N GLU A 124 -11.94 -0.31 -4.71
CA GLU A 124 -12.86 0.65 -5.32
C GLU A 124 -14.06 0.87 -4.41
N GLY A 125 -14.35 2.13 -4.08
CA GLY A 125 -15.47 2.50 -3.23
C GLY A 125 -15.47 1.82 -1.85
N GLY A 126 -14.29 1.60 -1.26
CA GLY A 126 -14.12 0.88 0.00
C GLY A 126 -14.27 -0.65 -0.09
N ARG A 127 -14.45 -1.19 -1.29
CA ARG A 127 -14.49 -2.65 -1.54
C ARG A 127 -13.15 -3.11 -2.08
N LEU A 128 -12.67 -4.20 -1.51
CA LEU A 128 -11.43 -4.86 -1.90
C LEU A 128 -11.75 -6.09 -2.76
N ALA A 129 -10.97 -6.30 -3.81
CA ALA A 129 -10.82 -7.59 -4.49
C ALA A 129 -9.34 -7.97 -4.46
N LEU A 130 -9.03 -9.16 -3.98
CA LEU A 130 -7.68 -9.70 -3.89
C LEU A 130 -7.63 -11.11 -4.48
N GLU A 131 -6.62 -11.34 -5.30
CA GLU A 131 -6.28 -12.67 -5.79
C GLU A 131 -4.77 -12.85 -5.71
N VAL A 132 -4.35 -13.95 -5.08
CA VAL A 132 -2.95 -14.34 -4.97
C VAL A 132 -2.84 -15.82 -5.34
N ASP A 133 -1.93 -16.14 -6.25
CA ASP A 133 -1.49 -17.51 -6.51
C ASP A 133 0.01 -17.48 -6.81
N ARG A 134 0.81 -17.79 -5.80
CA ARG A 134 2.25 -17.57 -5.87
C ARG A 134 3.06 -18.55 -5.07
N ASP A 135 4.19 -18.94 -5.64
CA ASP A 135 5.21 -19.71 -4.93
C ASP A 135 6.06 -18.77 -4.06
N LEU A 136 6.24 -19.16 -2.83
CA LEU A 136 7.09 -18.50 -1.83
C LEU A 136 8.18 -19.46 -1.37
N THR A 137 9.31 -18.94 -0.97
CA THR A 137 10.40 -19.72 -0.37
C THR A 137 10.82 -19.14 0.98
N PRO A 138 9.90 -19.01 1.95
CA PRO A 138 10.28 -18.53 3.27
C PRO A 138 11.24 -19.53 3.92
N PHE A 139 12.35 -19.04 4.44
CA PHE A 139 13.37 -19.88 5.09
C PHE A 139 13.90 -21.05 4.23
N GLY A 140 13.83 -20.92 2.88
CA GLY A 140 14.26 -21.98 1.95
C GLY A 140 13.23 -23.11 1.75
N LEU A 141 12.07 -23.05 2.36
CA LEU A 141 11.00 -24.02 2.17
C LEU A 141 10.08 -23.60 1.03
N PRO A 142 9.87 -24.43 0.00
CA PRO A 142 8.95 -24.12 -1.08
C PRO A 142 7.49 -24.23 -0.58
N LEU A 143 6.77 -23.13 -0.61
CA LEU A 143 5.36 -23.02 -0.26
C LEU A 143 4.60 -22.31 -1.39
N ARG A 144 3.39 -22.75 -1.67
CA ARG A 144 2.47 -22.05 -2.57
C ARG A 144 1.41 -21.33 -1.74
N LEU A 145 1.33 -20.03 -1.91
CA LEU A 145 0.31 -19.18 -1.29
C LEU A 145 -0.82 -18.94 -2.28
N LYS A 146 -2.05 -19.27 -1.89
CA LYS A 146 -3.27 -18.88 -2.59
C LYS A 146 -4.13 -18.07 -1.66
N ALA A 147 -4.57 -16.88 -2.11
CA ALA A 147 -5.52 -16.07 -1.39
C ALA A 147 -6.55 -15.51 -2.38
N ARG A 148 -7.80 -15.49 -1.98
CA ARG A 148 -8.88 -14.89 -2.77
C ARG A 148 -9.93 -14.30 -1.85
N GLY A 149 -10.32 -13.07 -2.14
CA GLY A 149 -11.39 -12.42 -1.40
C GLY A 149 -11.94 -11.22 -2.13
N GLU A 150 -13.20 -10.96 -1.91
CA GLU A 150 -13.90 -9.78 -2.42
C GLU A 150 -14.90 -9.29 -1.37
N GLY A 151 -14.96 -8.00 -1.12
CA GLY A 151 -15.89 -7.42 -0.18
C GLY A 151 -15.38 -6.14 0.46
N PRO A 152 -16.03 -5.65 1.54
CA PRO A 152 -15.49 -4.59 2.36
C PRO A 152 -14.08 -4.92 2.89
N LEU A 153 -13.32 -3.92 3.30
CA LEU A 153 -11.96 -4.14 3.84
C LEU A 153 -11.91 -5.10 5.05
N GLU A 154 -13.00 -5.16 5.81
CA GLU A 154 -13.17 -6.04 6.96
C GLU A 154 -13.60 -7.47 6.58
N ALA A 155 -13.93 -7.70 5.29
CA ALA A 155 -14.34 -9.04 4.85
C ALA A 155 -13.20 -10.04 4.91
N PRO A 156 -13.49 -11.30 5.25
CA PRO A 156 -12.48 -12.34 5.24
C PRO A 156 -12.03 -12.69 3.83
N ILE A 157 -10.76 -12.99 3.71
CA ILE A 157 -10.08 -13.47 2.51
C ILE A 157 -9.80 -14.95 2.71
N ALA A 158 -10.20 -15.81 1.80
CA ALA A 158 -9.81 -17.22 1.82
C ALA A 158 -8.30 -17.34 1.60
N LEU A 159 -7.63 -18.08 2.46
CA LEU A 159 -6.18 -18.27 2.43
C LEU A 159 -5.83 -19.76 2.44
N THR A 160 -4.91 -20.15 1.60
CA THR A 160 -4.35 -21.51 1.57
C THR A 160 -2.84 -21.43 1.43
N LEU A 161 -2.14 -22.21 2.25
CA LEU A 161 -0.71 -22.46 2.17
C LEU A 161 -0.51 -23.94 1.83
N GLU A 162 0.14 -24.23 0.72
CA GLU A 162 0.44 -25.57 0.27
C GLU A 162 1.96 -25.78 0.27
N GLY A 163 2.43 -26.81 0.92
CA GLY A 163 3.82 -27.24 0.94
C GLY A 163 3.97 -28.71 0.60
N LYS A 164 5.19 -29.18 0.48
CA LYS A 164 5.49 -30.59 0.22
C LYS A 164 4.94 -31.51 1.33
N GLU A 165 5.00 -31.04 2.56
CA GLU A 165 4.69 -31.83 3.76
C GLU A 165 3.33 -31.48 4.38
N GLY A 166 2.50 -30.69 3.68
CA GLY A 166 1.18 -30.38 4.22
C GLY A 166 0.47 -29.21 3.55
N ARG A 167 -0.76 -29.01 4.00
CA ARG A 167 -1.63 -27.93 3.54
C ARG A 167 -2.38 -27.32 4.71
N LEU A 168 -2.36 -26.01 4.78
CA LEU A 168 -3.16 -25.22 5.71
C LEU A 168 -4.15 -24.37 4.93
N SER A 169 -5.37 -24.25 5.42
CA SER A 169 -6.39 -23.38 4.80
C SER A 169 -7.21 -22.70 5.88
N GLY A 170 -7.78 -21.57 5.55
CA GLY A 170 -8.59 -20.78 6.47
C GLY A 170 -8.90 -19.41 5.93
N GLN A 171 -8.90 -18.42 6.82
CA GLN A 171 -9.28 -17.06 6.50
C GLN A 171 -8.23 -16.06 6.99
N ALA A 172 -8.13 -14.96 6.27
CA ALA A 172 -7.36 -13.79 6.68
C ALA A 172 -8.21 -12.54 6.57
N TRP A 173 -7.89 -11.52 7.37
CA TRP A 173 -8.50 -10.21 7.34
C TRP A 173 -7.41 -9.18 7.16
N LEU A 174 -7.63 -8.19 6.32
CA LEU A 174 -6.71 -7.07 6.16
C LEU A 174 -6.90 -6.00 7.22
N TRP A 175 -8.11 -5.92 7.79
CA TRP A 175 -8.42 -4.96 8.83
C TRP A 175 -9.40 -5.53 9.87
N PRO A 176 -8.97 -5.73 11.14
CA PRO A 176 -7.58 -5.74 11.59
C PRO A 176 -6.79 -6.89 10.94
N LEU A 177 -5.49 -6.70 10.79
CA LEU A 177 -4.64 -7.71 10.15
C LEU A 177 -4.52 -8.95 11.02
N ARG A 178 -5.13 -10.05 10.57
CA ARG A 178 -5.07 -11.36 11.22
C ARG A 178 -5.27 -12.48 10.22
N ALA A 179 -4.83 -13.69 10.56
CA ALA A 179 -5.11 -14.89 9.80
C ALA A 179 -5.32 -16.09 10.74
N GLU A 180 -6.26 -16.94 10.36
CA GLU A 180 -6.61 -18.17 11.06
C GLU A 180 -6.56 -19.32 10.06
N LEU A 181 -5.65 -20.25 10.24
CA LEU A 181 -5.41 -21.36 9.33
C LEU A 181 -5.45 -22.66 10.11
N GLN A 182 -5.96 -23.71 9.49
CA GLN A 182 -5.96 -25.06 10.02
C GLN A 182 -5.67 -26.07 8.91
N GLY A 183 -5.13 -27.21 9.26
CA GLY A 183 -4.85 -28.27 8.30
C GLY A 183 -3.91 -29.31 8.85
N GLU A 184 -3.16 -29.93 7.96
CA GLU A 184 -2.17 -30.95 8.30
C GLU A 184 -0.81 -30.55 7.78
N ALA A 185 0.20 -30.74 8.62
CA ALA A 185 1.60 -30.59 8.25
C ALA A 185 2.44 -31.61 8.99
N TYR A 186 3.36 -32.28 8.27
CA TYR A 186 4.21 -33.32 8.81
C TYR A 186 3.45 -34.51 9.47
N GLY A 187 2.22 -34.78 8.96
CA GLY A 187 1.37 -35.87 9.50
C GLY A 187 0.59 -35.53 10.77
N GLU A 188 0.68 -34.29 11.22
CA GLU A 188 -0.03 -33.81 12.41
C GLU A 188 -1.02 -32.72 12.07
N ARG A 189 -2.08 -32.60 12.84
CA ARG A 189 -3.01 -31.45 12.72
C ARG A 189 -2.34 -30.20 13.30
N LEU A 190 -2.44 -29.12 12.54
CA LEU A 190 -1.87 -27.84 12.88
C LEU A 190 -2.92 -26.74 12.80
N GLU A 191 -2.99 -25.92 13.83
CA GLU A 191 -3.71 -24.65 13.84
C GLU A 191 -2.70 -23.52 13.93
N ALA A 192 -2.81 -22.54 13.04
CA ALA A 192 -1.98 -21.36 13.01
C ALA A 192 -2.84 -20.11 13.13
N LEU A 193 -2.54 -19.30 14.11
CA LEU A 193 -3.14 -18.00 14.34
C LEU A 193 -2.08 -16.92 14.21
N TRP A 194 -2.33 -15.94 13.37
CA TRP A 194 -1.52 -14.74 13.27
C TRP A 194 -2.37 -13.50 13.52
N ALA A 195 -2.03 -12.75 14.55
CA ALA A 195 -2.66 -11.47 14.89
C ALA A 195 -1.56 -10.43 15.23
N GLU A 196 -1.15 -10.35 16.48
CA GLU A 196 0.01 -9.55 16.90
C GLU A 196 1.33 -10.32 16.83
N GLY A 197 1.23 -11.62 16.60
CA GLY A 197 2.33 -12.58 16.45
C GLY A 197 1.83 -13.91 15.94
N LEU A 198 2.75 -14.81 15.57
CA LEU A 198 2.43 -16.17 15.11
C LEU A 198 2.29 -17.10 16.32
N SER A 199 1.13 -17.75 16.44
CA SER A 199 0.87 -18.83 17.38
C SER A 199 0.60 -20.11 16.60
N LEU A 200 1.31 -21.17 16.92
CA LEU A 200 1.13 -22.51 16.34
C LEU A 200 0.69 -23.47 17.43
N ARG A 201 -0.35 -24.27 17.15
CA ARG A 201 -0.82 -25.36 18.00
C ARG A 201 -0.83 -26.64 17.21
N PHE A 202 -0.17 -27.65 17.74
CA PHE A 202 -0.24 -29.01 17.24
C PHE A 202 -1.32 -29.74 18.05
N ALA A 203 -2.34 -30.22 17.38
CA ALA A 203 -3.35 -31.05 17.97
C ALA A 203 -2.93 -32.48 17.64
N GLY A 204 -2.33 -33.15 18.63
CA GLY A 204 -2.05 -34.58 18.60
C GLY A 204 -3.32 -35.37 18.77
#